data_c0628f39225c030284f7f6e78426bb25
#
_entry.id   c0628f39225c030284f7f6e78426bb25
#
_cell.length_a   1.000
_cell.length_b   1.000
_cell.length_c   1.000
_cell.angle_alpha   90.00
_cell.angle_beta   90.00
_cell.angle_gamma   90.00
#
_symmetry.space_group_name_H-M   'P 1'
#
loop_
_entity.id
_entity.type
_entity.pdbx_description
1 polymer ?
#
loop_
_entity_poly.entity_id
_entity_poly.type
_entity_poly.pdbx_seq_one_letter_code
_entity_poly.pdbx_strand_id
1 'polypeptide(L)'
;MDLRGCVGTLSNHVFLSDVSDAHLSTLVEMNIPGLMVEKTTVREYCTVYASHILGFVGPMNKEQWEQYKNIDGYSMDTEIGQSGLEAAFEQYLHGVDGIREDTVTVSGELVSSRYIVEPKAGSNVEIAIDINLQRAAEEGLARVITGLRNQAEGKDGHDAGGGAVVAMDVKTGQVLVCASYPTYDLSKYFENYNEILQDPYDPLYNRALQGAYPPGSTYKMSMVVAGINSGTIKSDTEIYDKGVYDEYAPDFVVKCLRYTNYGKVHAYLTAAEALQVSCNYFFYDLGDKIALSAMDSTAKALGLGEPTGIELPENTGRRANAETKKLLYSGDKSGWYQADQITAAIGQSDNRFTPMQLCSYTAALANRGTRYKATFLNRVVSSDYRQLLLSSERQVLSTLKITDDAYLAYSSGMQLVTQKTAEWTGTAYNTFKNYPISVAAKTGTAQDISGASDNGAFVCYAPADNPQIAIAIYGEKAGHGSQLASIARDILDIYFEVGQIGDVPTFENKVS
;
A
#
# COMPACT_ATOMS: atom_id res chain seq x y z
N MET A 1 16.51 -40.04 -0.34
CA MET A 1 16.61 -39.57 1.06
C MET A 1 17.70 -40.41 1.73
N ASP A 2 18.73 -39.81 2.32
CA ASP A 2 19.83 -40.56 2.96
C ASP A 2 19.61 -40.56 4.49
N LEU A 3 19.05 -41.64 5.02
CA LEU A 3 18.78 -41.81 6.44
C LEU A 3 20.05 -42.05 7.29
N ARG A 4 21.21 -42.15 6.67
CA ARG A 4 22.49 -42.46 7.37
C ARG A 4 22.92 -41.38 8.34
N GLY A 5 22.50 -40.12 8.13
CA GLY A 5 22.77 -39.00 9.04
C GLY A 5 21.94 -39.00 10.31
N CYS A 6 20.84 -39.76 10.37
CA CYS A 6 19.89 -39.80 11.50
C CYS A 6 20.18 -40.93 12.49
N VAL A 7 21.11 -41.81 12.18
CA VAL A 7 21.46 -42.96 13.04
C VAL A 7 22.27 -42.45 14.24
N GLY A 8 21.67 -42.59 15.43
CA GLY A 8 22.29 -42.19 16.71
C GLY A 8 21.78 -40.86 17.32
N THR A 9 20.88 -40.18 16.66
CA THR A 9 20.14 -39.05 17.29
C THR A 9 18.91 -39.58 18.03
N LEU A 10 18.64 -39.02 19.21
CA LEU A 10 17.40 -39.32 20.00
C LEU A 10 16.17 -38.53 19.46
N SER A 11 16.33 -37.81 18.32
CA SER A 11 15.24 -37.04 17.74
C SER A 11 14.44 -37.83 16.72
N ASN A 12 13.12 -37.66 16.72
CA ASN A 12 12.25 -38.21 15.69
C ASN A 12 12.60 -37.57 14.33
N HIS A 13 12.61 -38.38 13.28
CA HIS A 13 12.82 -37.90 11.92
C HIS A 13 11.50 -37.96 11.13
N VAL A 14 11.07 -36.83 10.58
CA VAL A 14 9.86 -36.79 9.73
C VAL A 14 10.21 -37.48 8.39
N PHE A 15 9.59 -38.63 8.16
CA PHE A 15 9.81 -39.45 6.96
C PHE A 15 8.84 -39.06 5.82
N LEU A 16 7.59 -38.78 6.15
CA LEU A 16 6.52 -38.34 5.25
C LEU A 16 5.66 -37.32 5.98
N SER A 17 5.26 -36.28 5.28
CA SER A 17 4.24 -35.32 5.68
C SER A 17 3.08 -35.37 4.70
N ASP A 18 1.92 -34.85 5.11
CA ASP A 18 0.70 -34.78 4.30
C ASP A 18 0.27 -36.15 3.73
N VAL A 19 0.21 -37.15 4.62
CA VAL A 19 -0.13 -38.52 4.25
C VAL A 19 -1.65 -38.67 4.19
N SER A 20 -2.19 -39.09 3.05
CA SER A 20 -3.61 -39.34 2.89
C SER A 20 -4.11 -40.47 3.82
N ASP A 21 -5.38 -40.41 4.24
CA ASP A 21 -5.99 -41.42 5.14
C ASP A 21 -5.84 -42.86 4.64
N ALA A 22 -5.87 -43.06 3.31
CA ALA A 22 -5.67 -44.38 2.70
C ALA A 22 -4.24 -44.88 2.89
N HIS A 23 -3.24 -44.03 2.67
CA HIS A 23 -1.85 -44.41 2.90
C HIS A 23 -1.53 -44.54 4.40
N LEU A 24 -2.13 -43.68 5.24
CA LEU A 24 -2.01 -43.72 6.68
C LEU A 24 -2.49 -45.04 7.21
N SER A 25 -3.69 -45.51 6.82
CA SER A 25 -4.25 -46.80 7.21
C SER A 25 -3.30 -47.96 6.83
N THR A 26 -2.75 -47.91 5.61
CA THR A 26 -1.79 -48.92 5.13
C THR A 26 -0.50 -48.95 5.99
N LEU A 27 0.06 -47.77 6.30
CA LEU A 27 1.28 -47.65 7.10
C LEU A 27 1.05 -48.16 8.54
N VAL A 28 -0.10 -47.85 9.11
CA VAL A 28 -0.48 -48.34 10.48
C VAL A 28 -0.65 -49.86 10.46
N GLU A 29 -1.31 -50.43 9.44
CA GLU A 29 -1.49 -51.89 9.29
C GLU A 29 -0.16 -52.64 9.11
N MET A 30 0.85 -52.00 8.49
CA MET A 30 2.18 -52.61 8.30
C MET A 30 2.94 -52.83 9.63
N ASN A 31 2.52 -52.17 10.70
CA ASN A 31 3.10 -52.27 12.05
C ASN A 31 4.65 -52.22 12.06
N ILE A 32 5.21 -51.21 11.38
CA ILE A 32 6.66 -51.07 11.24
C ILE A 32 7.25 -50.61 12.58
N PRO A 33 8.19 -51.34 13.19
CA PRO A 33 8.79 -50.93 14.45
C PRO A 33 9.52 -49.57 14.31
N GLY A 34 9.22 -48.63 15.22
CA GLY A 34 9.80 -47.30 15.23
C GLY A 34 9.12 -46.30 14.30
N LEU A 35 8.09 -46.70 13.54
CA LEU A 35 7.26 -45.75 12.78
C LEU A 35 6.17 -45.22 13.70
N MET A 36 6.14 -43.90 13.89
CA MET A 36 5.10 -43.20 14.63
C MET A 36 4.30 -42.33 13.72
N VAL A 37 3.01 -42.21 13.95
CA VAL A 37 2.12 -41.30 13.26
C VAL A 37 1.78 -40.17 14.22
N GLU A 38 2.01 -38.96 13.79
CA GLU A 38 1.75 -37.75 14.57
C GLU A 38 0.89 -36.78 13.77
N LYS A 39 -0.11 -36.20 14.46
CA LYS A 39 -0.87 -35.10 13.88
C LYS A 39 -0.09 -33.80 14.10
N THR A 40 0.11 -33.05 13.03
CA THR A 40 0.67 -31.72 13.12
C THR A 40 -0.27 -30.73 12.43
N THR A 41 -0.09 -29.46 12.71
CA THR A 41 -0.78 -28.37 12.02
C THR A 41 0.12 -27.83 10.93
N VAL A 42 -0.46 -27.47 9.80
CA VAL A 42 0.23 -26.81 8.70
C VAL A 42 -0.46 -25.47 8.40
N ARG A 43 0.32 -24.48 7.99
CA ARG A 43 -0.22 -23.20 7.52
C ARG A 43 -0.76 -23.38 6.11
N GLU A 44 -2.05 -23.11 5.92
CA GLU A 44 -2.69 -23.12 4.61
C GLU A 44 -3.09 -21.70 4.21
N TYR A 45 -2.78 -21.32 2.99
CA TYR A 45 -3.15 -20.03 2.43
C TYR A 45 -4.38 -20.19 1.54
N CYS A 46 -5.54 -19.80 2.06
CA CYS A 46 -6.83 -20.00 1.41
C CYS A 46 -7.18 -18.92 0.37
N THR A 47 -6.25 -18.04 0.04
CA THR A 47 -6.43 -16.97 -0.95
C THR A 47 -5.18 -16.82 -1.82
N VAL A 48 -5.38 -16.45 -3.07
CA VAL A 48 -4.30 -16.06 -4.00
C VAL A 48 -4.02 -14.55 -3.97
N TYR A 49 -4.82 -13.79 -3.23
CA TYR A 49 -4.70 -12.34 -3.08
C TYR A 49 -3.94 -11.98 -1.80
N ALA A 50 -3.51 -10.72 -1.72
CA ALA A 50 -2.83 -10.14 -0.55
C ALA A 50 -1.45 -10.76 -0.23
N SER A 51 -0.79 -11.43 -1.18
CA SER A 51 0.46 -12.15 -0.97
C SER A 51 1.58 -11.27 -0.40
N HIS A 52 1.65 -10.00 -0.81
CA HIS A 52 2.67 -9.05 -0.34
C HIS A 52 2.52 -8.62 1.12
N ILE A 53 1.37 -8.88 1.73
CA ILE A 53 1.08 -8.46 3.11
C ILE A 53 0.87 -9.62 4.06
N LEU A 54 0.31 -10.75 3.60
CA LEU A 54 0.09 -11.91 4.47
C LEU A 54 1.40 -12.47 5.01
N GLY A 55 2.37 -12.69 4.13
CA GLY A 55 3.63 -13.31 4.49
C GLY A 55 3.52 -14.82 4.64
N PHE A 56 4.58 -15.47 5.12
CA PHE A 56 4.65 -16.92 5.27
C PHE A 56 5.33 -17.33 6.58
N VAL A 57 5.08 -18.57 6.99
CA VAL A 57 5.73 -19.21 8.13
C VAL A 57 6.86 -20.13 7.65
N GLY A 58 7.85 -20.35 8.50
CA GLY A 58 8.96 -21.25 8.23
C GLY A 58 9.86 -21.44 9.45
N PRO A 59 10.87 -22.33 9.35
CA PRO A 59 11.77 -22.62 10.46
C PRO A 59 12.57 -21.38 10.87
N MET A 60 12.84 -21.27 12.16
CA MET A 60 13.67 -20.18 12.69
C MET A 60 15.10 -20.25 12.17
N ASN A 61 15.67 -19.10 11.86
CA ASN A 61 17.10 -18.95 11.71
C ASN A 61 17.78 -18.71 13.06
N LYS A 62 19.12 -18.67 13.06
CA LYS A 62 19.91 -18.51 14.28
C LYS A 62 19.63 -17.19 15.01
N GLU A 63 19.47 -16.11 14.26
CA GLU A 63 19.20 -14.77 14.80
C GLU A 63 17.82 -14.70 15.45
N GLN A 64 16.83 -15.30 14.82
CA GLN A 64 15.48 -15.41 15.36
C GLN A 64 15.46 -16.29 16.63
N TRP A 65 16.19 -17.43 16.64
CA TRP A 65 16.32 -18.25 17.83
C TRP A 65 16.88 -17.46 19.02
N GLU A 66 17.91 -16.64 18.82
CA GLU A 66 18.45 -15.79 19.90
C GLU A 66 17.41 -14.80 20.48
N GLN A 67 16.40 -14.42 19.70
CA GLN A 67 15.30 -13.56 20.17
C GLN A 67 14.25 -14.35 20.95
N TYR A 68 13.91 -15.55 20.49
CA TYR A 68 12.77 -16.33 21.00
C TYR A 68 13.14 -17.38 22.05
N LYS A 69 14.41 -17.79 22.17
CA LYS A 69 14.88 -18.91 23.05
C LYS A 69 14.51 -18.78 24.54
N ASN A 70 14.21 -17.57 25.02
CA ASN A 70 13.82 -17.31 26.40
C ASN A 70 12.33 -17.04 26.58
N ILE A 71 11.54 -17.23 25.52
CA ILE A 71 10.09 -17.06 25.54
C ILE A 71 9.48 -18.45 25.57
N ASP A 72 8.55 -18.67 26.51
CA ASP A 72 7.86 -19.97 26.64
C ASP A 72 7.07 -20.27 25.36
N GLY A 73 7.10 -21.52 24.94
CA GLY A 73 6.39 -22.01 23.76
C GLY A 73 7.26 -22.07 22.50
N TYR A 74 8.52 -21.60 22.53
CA TYR A 74 9.41 -21.69 21.39
C TYR A 74 10.53 -22.72 21.62
N SER A 75 10.78 -23.52 20.60
CA SER A 75 11.91 -24.44 20.48
C SER A 75 12.70 -24.14 19.20
N MET A 76 13.89 -24.69 19.05
CA MET A 76 14.77 -24.37 17.93
C MET A 76 14.21 -24.81 16.56
N ASP A 77 13.31 -25.78 16.57
CA ASP A 77 12.61 -26.35 15.42
C ASP A 77 11.21 -25.79 15.20
N THR A 78 10.81 -24.80 16.02
CA THR A 78 9.52 -24.11 15.87
C THR A 78 9.47 -23.31 14.56
N GLU A 79 8.38 -23.45 13.82
CA GLU A 79 8.05 -22.59 12.71
C GLU A 79 7.44 -21.27 13.21
N ILE A 80 7.91 -20.15 12.69
CA ILE A 80 7.42 -18.82 13.02
C ILE A 80 7.10 -18.01 11.77
N GLY A 81 6.40 -16.91 11.91
CA GLY A 81 6.21 -15.94 10.85
C GLY A 81 7.54 -15.40 10.34
N GLN A 82 7.85 -15.61 9.04
CA GLN A 82 9.08 -15.17 8.42
C GLN A 82 8.96 -13.79 7.77
N SER A 83 7.75 -13.42 7.37
CA SER A 83 7.48 -12.14 6.70
C SER A 83 6.02 -11.73 6.89
N GLY A 84 5.71 -10.50 6.45
CA GLY A 84 4.34 -10.00 6.39
C GLY A 84 3.64 -9.98 7.75
N LEU A 85 2.33 -10.15 7.71
CA LEU A 85 1.47 -10.17 8.91
C LEU A 85 1.70 -11.40 9.78
N GLU A 86 2.14 -12.53 9.20
CA GLU A 86 2.56 -13.70 9.97
C GLU A 86 3.67 -13.31 10.96
N ALA A 87 4.69 -12.60 10.50
CA ALA A 87 5.78 -12.13 11.37
C ALA A 87 5.35 -10.98 12.29
N ALA A 88 4.55 -10.03 11.78
CA ALA A 88 4.15 -8.85 12.55
C ALA A 88 3.23 -9.21 13.74
N PHE A 89 2.42 -10.24 13.58
CA PHE A 89 1.47 -10.70 14.58
C PHE A 89 1.85 -12.04 15.23
N GLU A 90 3.10 -12.51 15.06
CA GLU A 90 3.63 -13.75 15.61
C GLU A 90 3.26 -13.93 17.10
N GLN A 91 3.40 -12.89 17.91
CA GLN A 91 3.09 -12.93 19.33
C GLN A 91 1.62 -13.29 19.68
N TYR A 92 0.71 -13.13 18.74
CA TYR A 92 -0.70 -13.48 18.88
C TYR A 92 -1.03 -14.80 18.20
N LEU A 93 -0.42 -15.05 17.04
CA LEU A 93 -0.67 -16.22 16.21
C LEU A 93 -0.04 -17.49 16.78
N HIS A 94 1.11 -17.31 17.45
CA HIS A 94 1.84 -18.42 18.04
C HIS A 94 1.11 -19.00 19.24
N GLY A 95 1.06 -20.35 19.31
CA GLY A 95 0.53 -21.09 20.44
C GLY A 95 1.61 -21.39 21.49
N VAL A 96 1.28 -22.27 22.39
CA VAL A 96 2.23 -22.85 23.37
C VAL A 96 2.25 -24.33 23.19
N ASP A 97 3.43 -24.90 22.93
CA ASP A 97 3.61 -26.33 22.75
C ASP A 97 3.25 -27.11 24.00
N GLY A 98 2.60 -28.26 23.81
CA GLY A 98 2.36 -29.21 24.90
C GLY A 98 3.61 -30.07 25.13
N ILE A 99 3.63 -30.71 26.28
CA ILE A 99 4.62 -31.75 26.64
C ILE A 99 3.88 -33.06 26.80
N ARG A 100 4.22 -34.06 25.96
CA ARG A 100 3.65 -35.39 25.99
C ARG A 100 4.68 -36.38 26.52
N GLU A 101 4.27 -37.21 27.45
CA GLU A 101 5.06 -38.35 27.96
C GLU A 101 4.54 -39.63 27.31
N ASP A 102 5.40 -40.29 26.53
CA ASP A 102 5.13 -41.54 25.89
C ASP A 102 5.93 -42.66 26.60
N THR A 103 5.23 -43.69 27.09
CA THR A 103 5.88 -44.89 27.60
C THR A 103 5.94 -45.92 26.49
N VAL A 104 7.14 -46.40 26.20
CA VAL A 104 7.38 -47.38 25.13
C VAL A 104 8.00 -48.65 25.69
N THR A 105 7.74 -49.78 25.04
CA THR A 105 8.42 -51.05 25.33
C THR A 105 9.89 -50.99 24.89
N VAL A 106 10.70 -51.96 25.29
CA VAL A 106 12.10 -52.09 24.83
C VAL A 106 12.16 -52.30 23.30
N SER A 107 11.09 -52.81 22.69
CA SER A 107 10.94 -52.95 21.23
C SER A 107 10.43 -51.69 20.52
N GLY A 108 10.14 -50.60 21.25
CA GLY A 108 9.68 -49.34 20.66
C GLY A 108 8.16 -49.24 20.49
N GLU A 109 7.36 -50.21 21.00
CA GLU A 109 5.90 -50.13 20.93
C GLU A 109 5.35 -49.17 21.99
N LEU A 110 4.45 -48.28 21.60
CA LEU A 110 3.78 -47.34 22.49
C LEU A 110 2.84 -48.07 23.45
N VAL A 111 3.09 -47.98 24.76
CA VAL A 111 2.27 -48.56 25.81
C VAL A 111 1.23 -47.58 26.32
N SER A 112 1.62 -46.36 26.56
CA SER A 112 0.74 -45.29 27.01
C SER A 112 1.28 -43.93 26.58
N SER A 113 0.36 -42.97 26.41
CA SER A 113 0.67 -41.60 26.10
C SER A 113 -0.21 -40.67 26.93
N ARG A 114 0.38 -39.63 27.50
CA ARG A 114 -0.36 -38.60 28.25
C ARG A 114 0.28 -37.23 28.08
N TYR A 115 -0.52 -36.18 28.06
CA TYR A 115 0.02 -34.84 28.16
C TYR A 115 0.41 -34.50 29.61
N ILE A 116 1.63 -34.06 29.83
CA ILE A 116 2.10 -33.45 31.07
C ILE A 116 1.71 -31.95 31.05
N VAL A 117 1.84 -31.31 29.88
CA VAL A 117 1.37 -29.95 29.62
C VAL A 117 0.51 -30.00 28.36
N GLU A 118 -0.75 -29.55 28.50
CA GLU A 118 -1.64 -29.44 27.33
C GLU A 118 -1.20 -28.32 26.38
N PRO A 119 -1.19 -28.57 25.08
CA PRO A 119 -0.90 -27.53 24.12
C PRO A 119 -1.98 -26.43 24.12
N LYS A 120 -1.60 -25.21 23.88
CA LYS A 120 -2.53 -24.08 23.77
C LYS A 120 -2.43 -23.50 22.39
N ALA A 121 -3.55 -23.40 21.68
CA ALA A 121 -3.62 -22.75 20.38
C ALA A 121 -3.35 -21.24 20.50
N GLY A 122 -2.72 -20.67 19.52
CA GLY A 122 -2.58 -19.23 19.37
C GLY A 122 -3.92 -18.52 19.16
N SER A 123 -3.90 -17.23 19.16
CA SER A 123 -5.09 -16.41 18.96
C SER A 123 -5.37 -16.22 17.47
N ASN A 124 -6.61 -15.84 17.14
CA ASN A 124 -6.98 -15.44 15.79
C ASN A 124 -6.78 -13.92 15.63
N VAL A 125 -6.10 -13.52 14.58
CA VAL A 125 -5.91 -12.13 14.21
C VAL A 125 -6.84 -11.81 13.04
N GLU A 126 -7.80 -10.91 13.29
CA GLU A 126 -8.66 -10.38 12.23
C GLU A 126 -8.07 -9.07 11.73
N ILE A 127 -7.88 -8.98 10.43
CA ILE A 127 -7.33 -7.79 9.76
C ILE A 127 -8.44 -6.99 9.08
N ALA A 128 -8.17 -5.71 8.84
CA ALA A 128 -9.11 -4.78 8.23
C ALA A 128 -9.21 -4.92 6.69
N ILE A 129 -8.31 -5.69 6.07
CA ILE A 129 -8.36 -5.93 4.62
C ILE A 129 -9.71 -6.56 4.25
N ASP A 130 -10.39 -5.91 3.31
CA ASP A 130 -11.56 -6.49 2.64
C ASP A 130 -11.09 -7.27 1.42
N ILE A 131 -11.27 -8.59 1.42
CA ILE A 131 -10.77 -9.46 0.36
C ILE A 131 -11.40 -9.19 -1.01
N ASN A 132 -12.64 -8.68 -1.06
CA ASN A 132 -13.29 -8.33 -2.32
C ASN A 132 -12.72 -7.04 -2.90
N LEU A 133 -12.43 -6.05 -2.05
CA LEU A 133 -11.75 -4.81 -2.46
C LEU A 133 -10.31 -5.09 -2.86
N GLN A 134 -9.61 -5.96 -2.12
CA GLN A 134 -8.23 -6.38 -2.44
C GLN A 134 -8.17 -7.07 -3.80
N ARG A 135 -9.09 -8.00 -4.07
CA ARG A 135 -9.23 -8.67 -5.36
C ARG A 135 -9.45 -7.67 -6.50
N ALA A 136 -10.40 -6.75 -6.34
CA ALA A 136 -10.67 -5.73 -7.36
C ALA A 136 -9.44 -4.86 -7.64
N ALA A 137 -8.65 -4.54 -6.60
CA ALA A 137 -7.42 -3.77 -6.74
C ALA A 137 -6.34 -4.54 -7.51
N GLU A 138 -6.09 -5.81 -7.16
CA GLU A 138 -5.06 -6.64 -7.83
C GLU A 138 -5.44 -6.96 -9.27
N GLU A 139 -6.68 -7.39 -9.51
CA GLU A 139 -7.19 -7.63 -10.86
C GLU A 139 -7.24 -6.35 -11.71
N GLY A 140 -7.61 -5.23 -11.09
CA GLY A 140 -7.59 -3.90 -11.71
C GLY A 140 -6.18 -3.47 -12.12
N LEU A 141 -5.18 -3.65 -11.24
CA LEU A 141 -3.77 -3.39 -11.56
C LEU A 141 -3.31 -4.29 -12.73
N ALA A 142 -3.55 -5.60 -12.62
CA ALA A 142 -3.17 -6.55 -13.66
C ALA A 142 -3.77 -6.17 -15.02
N ARG A 143 -5.05 -5.85 -15.06
CA ARG A 143 -5.77 -5.44 -16.27
C ARG A 143 -5.20 -4.17 -16.87
N VAL A 144 -5.01 -3.12 -16.05
CA VAL A 144 -4.54 -1.80 -16.55
C VAL A 144 -3.08 -1.86 -16.98
N ILE A 145 -2.18 -2.39 -16.15
CA ILE A 145 -0.74 -2.45 -16.46
C ILE A 145 -0.48 -3.34 -17.67
N THR A 146 -1.12 -4.53 -17.75
CA THR A 146 -0.98 -5.41 -18.92
C THR A 146 -1.59 -4.77 -20.17
N GLY A 147 -2.72 -4.08 -20.03
CA GLY A 147 -3.33 -3.34 -21.13
C GLY A 147 -2.43 -2.24 -21.69
N LEU A 148 -1.69 -1.54 -20.83
CA LEU A 148 -0.71 -0.54 -21.23
C LEU A 148 0.50 -1.16 -21.93
N ARG A 149 1.07 -2.22 -21.38
CA ARG A 149 2.20 -2.96 -22.01
C ARG A 149 1.88 -3.48 -23.42
N ASN A 150 0.63 -3.84 -23.67
CA ASN A 150 0.19 -4.35 -24.97
C ASN A 150 -0.03 -3.25 -26.01
N GLN A 151 0.21 -1.98 -25.70
CA GLN A 151 0.15 -0.89 -26.66
C GLN A 151 1.37 -0.92 -27.61
N ALA A 152 1.24 -0.24 -28.75
CA ALA A 152 2.34 -0.13 -29.69
C ALA A 152 3.54 0.61 -29.05
N GLU A 153 4.74 0.20 -29.41
CA GLU A 153 5.99 0.86 -29.00
C GLU A 153 5.92 2.38 -29.27
N GLY A 154 6.39 3.17 -28.31
CA GLY A 154 6.34 4.63 -28.36
C GLY A 154 5.00 5.24 -27.92
N LYS A 155 3.99 4.43 -27.55
CA LYS A 155 2.82 4.92 -26.83
C LYS A 155 3.13 5.04 -25.34
N ASP A 156 2.59 6.09 -24.73
CA ASP A 156 2.78 6.33 -23.31
C ASP A 156 2.20 5.19 -22.46
N GLY A 157 3.03 4.57 -21.63
CA GLY A 157 2.69 3.39 -20.85
C GLY A 157 3.05 2.03 -21.49
N HIS A 158 3.58 1.98 -22.72
CA HIS A 158 3.96 0.71 -23.36
C HIS A 158 5.04 -0.07 -22.60
N ASP A 159 5.82 0.61 -21.77
CA ASP A 159 6.88 0.07 -20.91
C ASP A 159 6.48 0.00 -19.41
N ALA A 160 5.17 -0.02 -19.12
CA ALA A 160 4.66 -0.05 -17.75
C ALA A 160 5.24 -1.23 -16.95
N GLY A 161 5.91 -0.94 -15.83
CA GLY A 161 6.62 -1.93 -15.00
C GLY A 161 5.68 -2.66 -14.04
N GLY A 162 5.04 -1.93 -13.19
CA GLY A 162 4.17 -2.45 -12.14
C GLY A 162 3.32 -1.34 -11.54
N GLY A 163 2.70 -1.64 -10.41
CA GLY A 163 1.91 -0.64 -9.72
C GLY A 163 1.47 -1.07 -8.33
N ALA A 164 0.81 -0.16 -7.63
CA ALA A 164 0.27 -0.41 -6.31
C ALA A 164 -1.05 0.34 -6.10
N VAL A 165 -1.90 -0.24 -5.26
CA VAL A 165 -3.15 0.36 -4.76
C VAL A 165 -3.17 0.25 -3.24
N VAL A 166 -3.49 1.35 -2.59
CA VAL A 166 -3.81 1.38 -1.17
C VAL A 166 -5.16 2.03 -0.98
N ALA A 167 -6.05 1.42 -0.21
CA ALA A 167 -7.29 2.04 0.24
C ALA A 167 -7.39 1.97 1.76
N MET A 168 -7.93 3.04 2.35
CA MET A 168 -7.98 3.23 3.80
C MET A 168 -9.33 3.79 4.22
N ASP A 169 -9.86 3.30 5.32
CA ASP A 169 -10.97 3.95 6.00
C ASP A 169 -10.52 5.30 6.57
N VAL A 170 -11.19 6.36 6.14
CA VAL A 170 -10.82 7.75 6.46
C VAL A 170 -10.95 8.05 7.95
N LYS A 171 -11.88 7.39 8.65
CA LYS A 171 -12.24 7.70 10.05
C LYS A 171 -11.42 6.94 11.07
N THR A 172 -10.89 5.77 10.69
CA THR A 172 -10.19 4.86 11.61
C THR A 172 -8.70 4.75 11.32
N GLY A 173 -8.27 4.92 10.06
CA GLY A 173 -6.93 4.63 9.59
C GLY A 173 -6.71 3.15 9.24
N GLN A 174 -7.75 2.33 9.31
CA GLN A 174 -7.69 0.92 8.91
C GLN A 174 -7.45 0.79 7.41
N VAL A 175 -6.50 -0.06 7.04
CA VAL A 175 -6.15 -0.33 5.64
C VAL A 175 -7.04 -1.43 5.11
N LEU A 176 -7.87 -1.08 4.13
CA LEU A 176 -8.86 -1.96 3.50
C LEU A 176 -8.28 -2.69 2.27
N VAL A 177 -7.30 -2.08 1.63
CA VAL A 177 -6.58 -2.62 0.46
C VAL A 177 -5.10 -2.24 0.56
N CYS A 178 -4.23 -3.19 0.27
CA CYS A 178 -2.79 -2.96 0.10
C CYS A 178 -2.27 -3.94 -0.97
N ALA A 179 -2.37 -3.54 -2.23
CA ALA A 179 -2.07 -4.35 -3.40
C ALA A 179 -0.80 -3.86 -4.11
N SER A 180 0.00 -4.81 -4.59
CA SER A 180 1.14 -4.57 -5.47
C SER A 180 1.04 -5.47 -6.69
N TYR A 181 1.51 -5.00 -7.86
CA TYR A 181 1.55 -5.74 -9.10
C TYR A 181 2.92 -5.58 -9.78
N PRO A 182 3.53 -6.65 -10.33
CA PRO A 182 3.03 -8.03 -10.34
C PRO A 182 2.85 -8.61 -8.95
N THR A 183 2.03 -9.64 -8.85
CA THR A 183 1.81 -10.43 -7.64
C THR A 183 2.17 -11.89 -7.85
N TYR A 184 2.09 -12.69 -6.83
CA TYR A 184 2.40 -14.12 -6.86
C TYR A 184 1.40 -14.90 -5.98
N ASP A 185 1.28 -16.21 -6.23
CA ASP A 185 0.48 -17.11 -5.42
C ASP A 185 1.28 -17.56 -4.20
N LEU A 186 0.89 -17.10 -3.02
CA LEU A 186 1.57 -17.41 -1.76
C LEU A 186 1.52 -18.91 -1.44
N SER A 187 0.46 -19.62 -1.82
CA SER A 187 0.33 -21.07 -1.62
C SER A 187 1.37 -21.89 -2.39
N LYS A 188 1.91 -21.30 -3.48
CA LYS A 188 2.94 -21.90 -4.35
C LYS A 188 4.29 -21.21 -4.25
N TYR A 189 4.48 -20.35 -3.24
CA TYR A 189 5.67 -19.52 -3.11
C TYR A 189 6.97 -20.33 -3.17
N PHE A 190 7.07 -21.39 -2.39
CA PHE A 190 8.28 -22.23 -2.35
C PHE A 190 8.49 -23.05 -3.63
N GLU A 191 7.42 -23.48 -4.27
CA GLU A 191 7.48 -24.22 -5.54
C GLU A 191 7.99 -23.34 -6.68
N ASN A 192 7.47 -22.12 -6.78
CA ASN A 192 7.71 -21.18 -7.88
C ASN A 192 8.80 -20.14 -7.57
N TYR A 193 9.50 -20.25 -6.44
CA TYR A 193 10.42 -19.22 -5.95
C TYR A 193 11.48 -18.78 -6.98
N ASN A 194 12.09 -19.75 -7.67
CA ASN A 194 13.11 -19.45 -8.68
C ASN A 194 12.53 -18.73 -9.92
N GLU A 195 11.29 -19.05 -10.31
CA GLU A 195 10.58 -18.39 -11.41
C GLU A 195 10.22 -16.95 -11.02
N ILE A 196 9.70 -16.76 -9.82
CA ILE A 196 9.34 -15.45 -9.29
C ILE A 196 10.56 -14.53 -9.21
N LEU A 197 11.73 -15.05 -8.77
CA LEU A 197 12.97 -14.28 -8.71
C LEU A 197 13.54 -13.87 -10.08
N GLN A 198 13.22 -14.62 -11.14
CA GLN A 198 13.69 -14.34 -12.50
C GLN A 198 12.77 -13.41 -13.28
N ASP A 199 11.59 -13.09 -12.75
CA ASP A 199 10.66 -12.18 -13.38
C ASP A 199 11.25 -10.74 -13.38
N PRO A 200 11.41 -10.11 -14.57
CA PRO A 200 12.02 -8.78 -14.69
C PRO A 200 11.20 -7.65 -14.06
N TYR A 201 9.99 -7.92 -13.61
CA TYR A 201 9.11 -6.96 -12.98
C TYR A 201 9.04 -7.08 -11.44
N ASP A 202 9.94 -7.86 -10.82
CA ASP A 202 10.09 -8.01 -9.37
C ASP A 202 8.75 -8.26 -8.63
N PRO A 203 8.10 -9.43 -8.80
CA PRO A 203 6.83 -9.73 -8.14
C PRO A 203 6.90 -9.72 -6.62
N LEU A 204 8.08 -9.95 -6.02
CA LEU A 204 8.26 -9.92 -4.57
C LEU A 204 8.33 -8.52 -3.97
N TYR A 205 8.55 -7.50 -4.81
CA TYR A 205 8.69 -6.14 -4.34
C TYR A 205 7.35 -5.53 -3.92
N ASN A 206 7.18 -5.27 -2.63
CA ASN A 206 5.99 -4.61 -2.10
C ASN A 206 5.98 -3.13 -2.47
N ARG A 207 5.46 -2.82 -3.65
CA ARG A 207 5.39 -1.45 -4.19
C ARG A 207 4.55 -0.51 -3.35
N ALA A 208 3.54 -1.04 -2.65
CA ALA A 208 2.65 -0.25 -1.83
C ALA A 208 3.35 0.35 -0.60
N LEU A 209 4.28 -0.41 0.02
CA LEU A 209 4.96 -0.03 1.26
C LEU A 209 6.42 0.36 1.06
N GLN A 210 7.12 -0.22 0.08
CA GLN A 210 8.55 -0.01 -0.14
C GLN A 210 8.87 0.90 -1.33
N GLY A 211 7.99 0.97 -2.31
CA GLY A 211 8.16 1.81 -3.48
C GLY A 211 8.00 3.29 -3.15
N ALA A 212 9.08 4.07 -3.26
CA ALA A 212 9.07 5.50 -3.04
C ALA A 212 9.21 6.25 -4.38
N TYR A 213 8.17 6.92 -4.78
CA TYR A 213 8.00 7.48 -6.12
C TYR A 213 7.71 8.99 -6.10
N PRO A 214 8.01 9.72 -7.20
CA PRO A 214 7.61 11.10 -7.32
C PRO A 214 6.07 11.19 -7.41
N PRO A 215 5.43 11.98 -6.53
CA PRO A 215 3.96 12.05 -6.48
C PRO A 215 3.35 12.81 -7.66
N GLY A 216 4.14 13.62 -8.35
CA GLY A 216 3.64 14.51 -9.39
C GLY A 216 2.50 15.40 -8.88
N SER A 217 1.53 15.66 -9.74
CA SER A 217 0.42 16.57 -9.44
C SER A 217 -0.48 16.15 -8.26
N THR A 218 -0.32 14.95 -7.68
CA THR A 218 -1.03 14.60 -6.43
C THR A 218 -0.49 15.33 -5.20
N TYR A 219 0.67 15.97 -5.32
CA TYR A 219 1.23 16.86 -4.29
C TYR A 219 0.53 18.22 -4.20
N LYS A 220 -0.15 18.66 -5.28
CA LYS A 220 -0.67 20.04 -5.43
C LYS A 220 -1.69 20.45 -4.36
N MET A 221 -2.45 19.51 -3.78
CA MET A 221 -3.37 19.84 -2.68
C MET A 221 -2.63 20.35 -1.44
N SER A 222 -1.47 19.77 -1.11
CA SER A 222 -0.63 20.27 -0.01
C SER A 222 -0.14 21.70 -0.28
N MET A 223 0.12 22.04 -1.54
CA MET A 223 0.51 23.39 -1.95
C MET A 223 -0.63 24.40 -1.79
N VAL A 224 -1.87 24.02 -2.15
CA VAL A 224 -3.05 24.86 -1.92
C VAL A 224 -3.22 25.13 -0.43
N VAL A 225 -3.15 24.08 0.40
CA VAL A 225 -3.23 24.22 1.86
C VAL A 225 -2.10 25.13 2.39
N ALA A 226 -0.86 24.89 1.99
CA ALA A 226 0.29 25.69 2.41
C ALA A 226 0.16 27.15 1.99
N GLY A 227 -0.22 27.40 0.72
CA GLY A 227 -0.35 28.74 0.16
C GLY A 227 -1.43 29.59 0.82
N ILE A 228 -2.58 29.00 1.12
CA ILE A 228 -3.69 29.73 1.76
C ILE A 228 -3.44 29.86 3.27
N ASN A 229 -3.02 28.80 3.95
CA ASN A 229 -2.71 28.86 5.38
C ASN A 229 -1.59 29.84 5.73
N SER A 230 -0.60 30.02 4.84
CA SER A 230 0.48 31.01 5.00
C SER A 230 0.09 32.44 4.59
N GLY A 231 -1.07 32.61 3.96
CA GLY A 231 -1.50 33.90 3.41
C GLY A 231 -0.79 34.32 2.12
N THR A 232 -0.04 33.40 1.47
CA THR A 232 0.62 33.66 0.18
C THR A 232 -0.41 33.89 -0.93
N ILE A 233 -1.51 33.13 -0.91
CA ILE A 233 -2.69 33.29 -1.75
C ILE A 233 -3.96 33.16 -0.93
N LYS A 234 -5.11 33.53 -1.52
CA LYS A 234 -6.46 33.24 -1.02
C LYS A 234 -7.16 32.28 -1.99
N SER A 235 -8.29 31.71 -1.59
CA SER A 235 -9.07 30.82 -2.46
C SER A 235 -9.52 31.45 -3.76
N ASP A 236 -9.78 32.77 -3.73
CA ASP A 236 -10.22 33.59 -4.87
C ASP A 236 -9.06 34.26 -5.64
N THR A 237 -7.80 33.99 -5.24
CA THR A 237 -6.64 34.52 -5.96
C THR A 237 -6.55 33.88 -7.34
N GLU A 238 -6.62 34.72 -8.37
CA GLU A 238 -6.41 34.31 -9.77
C GLU A 238 -4.97 34.48 -10.20
N ILE A 239 -4.40 33.45 -10.85
CA ILE A 239 -3.08 33.48 -11.46
C ILE A 239 -3.25 33.26 -12.96
N TYR A 240 -2.61 34.12 -13.78
CA TYR A 240 -2.66 34.05 -15.24
C TYR A 240 -1.60 33.07 -15.77
N ASP A 241 -2.03 31.94 -16.31
CA ASP A 241 -1.16 30.96 -16.98
C ASP A 241 -0.74 31.47 -18.36
N LYS A 242 0.53 31.85 -18.49
CA LYS A 242 1.16 32.27 -19.76
C LYS A 242 1.65 31.09 -20.61
N GLY A 243 1.57 29.87 -20.07
CA GLY A 243 2.07 28.63 -20.69
C GLY A 243 3.54 28.34 -20.41
N VAL A 244 4.39 29.35 -20.38
CA VAL A 244 5.81 29.24 -20.06
C VAL A 244 6.13 30.08 -18.84
N TYR A 245 6.77 29.44 -17.84
CA TYR A 245 7.30 30.11 -16.65
C TYR A 245 8.80 30.37 -16.88
N ASP A 246 9.15 31.61 -17.16
CA ASP A 246 10.45 32.07 -17.64
C ASP A 246 11.06 33.20 -16.78
N GLU A 247 10.58 33.37 -15.55
CA GLU A 247 11.06 34.43 -14.62
C GLU A 247 12.57 34.32 -14.33
N TYR A 248 13.15 33.15 -14.54
CA TYR A 248 14.58 32.85 -14.34
C TYR A 248 15.32 32.51 -15.64
N ALA A 249 14.80 32.96 -16.80
CA ALA A 249 15.45 32.74 -18.08
C ALA A 249 16.81 33.51 -18.17
N PRO A 250 17.82 32.96 -18.84
CA PRO A 250 17.81 31.71 -19.61
C PRO A 250 18.10 30.45 -18.76
N ASP A 251 18.47 30.58 -17.49
CA ASP A 251 19.00 29.50 -16.67
C ASP A 251 17.94 28.47 -16.29
N PHE A 252 16.70 28.89 -16.08
CA PHE A 252 15.59 27.98 -15.74
C PHE A 252 14.30 28.44 -16.43
N VAL A 253 13.75 27.55 -17.25
CA VAL A 253 12.47 27.74 -17.97
C VAL A 253 11.67 26.46 -17.93
N VAL A 254 10.43 26.54 -17.47
CA VAL A 254 9.51 25.39 -17.42
C VAL A 254 8.16 25.70 -18.06
N LYS A 255 7.46 24.68 -18.53
CA LYS A 255 6.22 24.84 -19.30
C LYS A 255 5.05 24.11 -18.65
N CYS A 256 3.88 24.72 -18.74
CA CYS A 256 2.63 24.03 -18.43
C CYS A 256 2.38 22.91 -19.44
N LEU A 257 1.91 21.71 -18.99
CA LEU A 257 1.66 20.58 -19.88
C LEU A 257 0.67 20.91 -21.01
N ARG A 258 -0.34 21.73 -20.73
CA ARG A 258 -1.29 22.18 -21.78
C ARG A 258 -0.58 22.96 -22.89
N TYR A 259 0.38 23.81 -22.51
CA TYR A 259 1.17 24.55 -23.50
C TYR A 259 2.11 23.62 -24.27
N THR A 260 2.77 22.69 -23.57
CA THR A 260 3.66 21.71 -24.21
C THR A 260 2.92 20.84 -25.22
N ASN A 261 1.74 20.34 -24.86
CA ASN A 261 1.02 19.35 -25.68
C ASN A 261 0.17 19.97 -26.77
N TYR A 262 -0.35 21.19 -26.55
CA TYR A 262 -1.35 21.80 -27.45
C TYR A 262 -1.04 23.23 -27.87
N GLY A 263 0.03 23.86 -27.36
CA GLY A 263 0.33 25.26 -27.60
C GLY A 263 -0.73 26.23 -27.01
N LYS A 264 -1.53 25.78 -26.03
CA LYS A 264 -2.63 26.54 -25.42
C LYS A 264 -2.33 26.84 -23.95
N VAL A 265 -2.88 27.95 -23.45
CA VAL A 265 -2.82 28.37 -22.05
C VAL A 265 -4.15 28.13 -21.34
N HIS A 266 -4.14 28.19 -20.00
CA HIS A 266 -5.38 28.17 -19.21
C HIS A 266 -5.93 29.57 -18.91
N ALA A 267 -5.18 30.62 -19.16
CA ALA A 267 -5.50 32.01 -18.77
C ALA A 267 -5.63 32.16 -17.24
N TYR A 268 -6.64 32.88 -16.75
CA TYR A 268 -6.86 33.06 -15.31
C TYR A 268 -7.47 31.82 -14.67
N LEU A 269 -6.87 31.38 -13.57
CA LEU A 269 -7.34 30.24 -12.77
C LEU A 269 -7.26 30.58 -11.28
N THR A 270 -8.28 30.19 -10.54
CA THR A 270 -8.23 30.03 -9.08
C THR A 270 -7.52 28.73 -8.70
N ALA A 271 -7.20 28.55 -7.41
CA ALA A 271 -6.59 27.31 -6.90
C ALA A 271 -7.45 26.07 -7.21
N ALA A 272 -8.78 26.17 -7.10
CA ALA A 272 -9.71 25.07 -7.38
C ALA A 272 -9.69 24.67 -8.86
N GLU A 273 -9.76 25.65 -9.77
CA GLU A 273 -9.69 25.42 -11.22
C GLU A 273 -8.32 24.90 -11.65
N ALA A 274 -7.24 25.41 -11.03
CA ALA A 274 -5.89 24.89 -11.26
C ALA A 274 -5.71 23.41 -10.84
N LEU A 275 -6.42 22.96 -9.80
CA LEU A 275 -6.51 21.54 -9.44
C LEU A 275 -7.34 20.75 -10.46
N GLN A 276 -8.49 21.29 -10.91
CA GLN A 276 -9.37 20.66 -11.90
C GLN A 276 -8.64 20.25 -13.17
N VAL A 277 -7.88 21.20 -13.75
CA VAL A 277 -7.14 21.03 -15.01
C VAL A 277 -5.69 20.63 -14.80
N SER A 278 -5.26 20.49 -13.54
CA SER A 278 -3.86 20.17 -13.18
C SER A 278 -2.83 21.15 -13.74
N CYS A 279 -3.14 22.47 -13.76
CA CYS A 279 -2.26 23.50 -14.29
C CYS A 279 -0.91 23.53 -13.55
N ASN A 280 0.21 23.35 -14.27
CA ASN A 280 1.53 23.43 -13.66
C ASN A 280 1.95 24.88 -13.42
N TYR A 281 1.61 25.80 -14.34
CA TYR A 281 1.99 27.20 -14.25
C TYR A 281 1.51 27.85 -12.93
N PHE A 282 0.24 27.61 -12.54
CA PHE A 282 -0.29 28.08 -11.26
C PHE A 282 0.59 27.67 -10.07
N PHE A 283 1.01 26.41 -10.06
CA PHE A 283 1.83 25.87 -8.98
C PHE A 283 3.31 26.23 -9.07
N TYR A 284 3.83 26.56 -10.26
CA TYR A 284 5.16 27.19 -10.41
C TYR A 284 5.17 28.57 -9.76
N ASP A 285 4.18 29.41 -10.08
CA ASP A 285 4.02 30.76 -9.53
C ASP A 285 3.81 30.73 -8.00
N LEU A 286 2.97 29.81 -7.51
CA LEU A 286 2.79 29.62 -6.07
C LEU A 286 4.09 29.11 -5.42
N GLY A 287 4.76 28.13 -5.99
CA GLY A 287 6.03 27.60 -5.50
C GLY A 287 7.14 28.63 -5.42
N ASP A 288 7.16 29.56 -6.37
CA ASP A 288 8.13 30.66 -6.38
C ASP A 288 7.89 31.67 -5.24
N LYS A 289 6.64 31.90 -4.88
CA LYS A 289 6.23 32.93 -3.90
C LYS A 289 6.15 32.43 -2.47
N ILE A 290 5.91 31.13 -2.26
CA ILE A 290 5.71 30.55 -0.93
C ILE A 290 7.04 30.35 -0.20
N ALA A 291 7.04 30.52 1.13
CA ALA A 291 8.20 30.14 1.93
C ALA A 291 8.39 28.61 1.93
N LEU A 292 9.63 28.14 1.71
CA LEU A 292 9.98 26.71 1.72
C LEU A 292 9.53 26.01 3.02
N SER A 293 9.66 26.71 4.16
CA SER A 293 9.23 26.19 5.46
C SER A 293 7.73 25.93 5.54
N ALA A 294 6.91 26.77 4.91
CA ALA A 294 5.45 26.58 4.87
C ALA A 294 5.08 25.38 3.99
N MET A 295 5.74 25.22 2.86
CA MET A 295 5.57 24.07 1.96
C MET A 295 5.97 22.76 2.66
N ASP A 296 7.18 22.69 3.23
CA ASP A 296 7.71 21.48 3.87
C ASP A 296 6.93 21.11 5.13
N SER A 297 6.63 22.08 6.02
CA SER A 297 5.90 21.80 7.26
C SER A 297 4.46 21.34 7.01
N THR A 298 3.79 21.87 5.99
CA THR A 298 2.45 21.42 5.58
C THR A 298 2.48 19.98 5.05
N ALA A 299 3.41 19.67 4.14
CA ALA A 299 3.57 18.33 3.61
C ALA A 299 3.91 17.31 4.72
N LYS A 300 4.81 17.68 5.65
CA LYS A 300 5.14 16.89 6.84
C LYS A 300 3.92 16.62 7.71
N ALA A 301 3.18 17.64 8.07
CA ALA A 301 2.01 17.51 8.93
C ALA A 301 0.91 16.64 8.29
N LEU A 302 0.80 16.65 6.97
CA LEU A 302 -0.09 15.78 6.21
C LEU A 302 0.47 14.36 6.01
N GLY A 303 1.70 14.05 6.47
CA GLY A 303 2.28 12.72 6.48
C GLY A 303 3.17 12.36 5.30
N LEU A 304 3.41 13.29 4.38
CA LEU A 304 4.33 13.06 3.27
C LEU A 304 5.77 13.00 3.76
N GLY A 305 6.48 11.91 3.49
CA GLY A 305 7.84 11.67 3.98
C GLY A 305 7.92 11.40 5.49
N GLU A 306 6.85 10.90 6.09
CA GLU A 306 6.76 10.50 7.50
C GLU A 306 6.22 9.06 7.60
N PRO A 307 6.61 8.28 8.63
CA PRO A 307 6.05 6.96 8.85
C PRO A 307 4.52 7.00 8.95
N THR A 308 3.86 6.00 8.38
CA THR A 308 2.41 5.81 8.54
C THR A 308 2.06 5.05 9.80
N GLY A 309 3.04 4.33 10.36
CA GLY A 309 2.91 3.52 11.57
C GLY A 309 2.27 2.16 11.32
N ILE A 310 2.18 1.74 10.07
CA ILE A 310 1.70 0.40 9.68
C ILE A 310 2.56 -0.70 10.31
N GLU A 311 2.00 -1.87 10.57
CA GLU A 311 2.69 -2.98 11.27
C GLU A 311 3.82 -3.64 10.44
N LEU A 312 3.84 -3.41 9.13
CA LEU A 312 4.86 -3.95 8.23
C LEU A 312 6.00 -2.93 7.99
N PRO A 313 7.20 -3.41 7.62
CA PRO A 313 8.28 -2.53 7.22
C PRO A 313 7.85 -1.61 6.07
N GLU A 314 8.04 -0.30 6.23
CA GLU A 314 7.69 0.71 5.25
C GLU A 314 8.88 1.62 4.91
N ASN A 315 8.91 2.11 3.67
CA ASN A 315 9.83 3.16 3.26
C ASN A 315 9.24 4.52 3.67
N THR A 316 10.01 5.32 4.38
CA THR A 316 9.55 6.63 4.84
C THR A 316 9.51 7.70 3.74
N GLY A 317 10.00 7.38 2.54
CA GLY A 317 10.08 8.38 1.48
C GLY A 317 10.95 9.59 1.85
N ARG A 318 10.76 10.69 1.14
CA ARG A 318 11.44 11.96 1.43
C ARG A 318 10.73 13.15 0.80
N ARG A 319 10.80 14.30 1.46
CA ARG A 319 10.34 15.59 0.92
C ARG A 319 11.51 16.32 0.28
N ALA A 320 11.23 17.00 -0.83
CA ALA A 320 12.18 17.92 -1.46
C ALA A 320 12.34 19.17 -0.59
N ASN A 321 13.48 19.28 0.06
CA ASN A 321 13.89 20.44 0.86
C ASN A 321 15.42 20.56 0.93
N ALA A 322 15.92 21.61 1.55
CA ALA A 322 17.35 21.87 1.61
C ALA A 322 18.15 20.79 2.38
N GLU A 323 17.53 20.12 3.38
CA GLU A 323 18.17 19.04 4.13
C GLU A 323 18.30 17.79 3.27
N THR A 324 17.20 17.37 2.65
CA THR A 324 17.19 16.23 1.72
C THR A 324 18.21 16.41 0.61
N LYS A 325 18.28 17.61 0.03
CA LYS A 325 19.23 17.89 -1.04
C LYS A 325 20.68 17.75 -0.61
N LYS A 326 21.03 18.19 0.61
CA LYS A 326 22.36 18.00 1.20
C LYS A 326 22.71 16.54 1.48
N LEU A 327 21.70 15.69 1.78
CA LEU A 327 21.92 14.26 1.97
C LEU A 327 22.14 13.50 0.66
N LEU A 328 21.51 13.95 -0.44
CA LEU A 328 21.56 13.28 -1.72
C LEU A 328 22.72 13.72 -2.62
N TYR A 329 23.16 14.96 -2.47
CA TYR A 329 24.13 15.57 -3.38
C TYR A 329 25.29 16.21 -2.63
N SER A 330 26.39 16.45 -3.34
CA SER A 330 27.59 17.13 -2.81
C SER A 330 28.02 18.29 -3.70
N GLY A 331 28.86 19.19 -3.17
CA GLY A 331 29.34 20.39 -3.85
C GLY A 331 28.20 21.35 -4.22
N ASP A 332 28.30 22.00 -5.34
CA ASP A 332 27.31 23.01 -5.78
C ASP A 332 25.92 22.43 -5.96
N LYS A 333 25.80 21.13 -6.25
CA LYS A 333 24.51 20.45 -6.42
C LYS A 333 23.75 20.28 -5.09
N SER A 334 24.40 20.40 -3.94
CA SER A 334 23.77 20.28 -2.61
C SER A 334 23.05 21.57 -2.16
N GLY A 335 23.25 22.68 -2.87
CA GLY A 335 22.56 23.95 -2.60
C GLY A 335 21.08 23.87 -2.99
N TRP A 336 20.21 24.50 -2.19
CA TRP A 336 18.80 24.65 -2.53
C TRP A 336 18.61 25.91 -3.40
N TYR A 337 18.06 25.73 -4.58
CA TYR A 337 17.83 26.81 -5.56
C TYR A 337 16.33 27.01 -5.76
N GLN A 338 15.97 28.18 -6.27
CA GLN A 338 14.56 28.50 -6.58
C GLN A 338 13.94 27.52 -7.59
N ALA A 339 14.73 27.06 -8.56
CA ALA A 339 14.32 26.03 -9.51
C ALA A 339 13.89 24.71 -8.84
N ASP A 340 14.57 24.32 -7.74
CA ASP A 340 14.19 23.12 -6.96
C ASP A 340 12.83 23.31 -6.29
N GLN A 341 12.59 24.50 -5.73
CA GLN A 341 11.33 24.81 -5.05
C GLN A 341 10.16 24.87 -6.02
N ILE A 342 10.34 25.51 -7.17
CA ILE A 342 9.33 25.60 -8.23
C ILE A 342 8.96 24.20 -8.74
N THR A 343 9.95 23.32 -8.97
CA THR A 343 9.70 21.94 -9.41
C THR A 343 9.13 21.06 -8.30
N ALA A 344 9.55 21.27 -7.06
CA ALA A 344 8.99 20.57 -5.91
C ALA A 344 7.50 20.89 -5.69
N ALA A 345 7.07 22.12 -6.01
CA ALA A 345 5.67 22.55 -5.87
C ALA A 345 4.69 21.77 -6.75
N ILE A 346 5.15 21.12 -7.81
CA ILE A 346 4.34 20.22 -8.64
C ILE A 346 4.55 18.74 -8.33
N GLY A 347 5.22 18.43 -7.20
CA GLY A 347 5.48 17.07 -6.75
C GLY A 347 6.61 16.35 -7.50
N GLN A 348 7.54 17.10 -8.05
CA GLN A 348 8.77 16.61 -8.67
C GLN A 348 10.00 16.96 -7.82
N SER A 349 11.16 17.20 -8.44
CA SER A 349 12.44 17.35 -7.74
C SER A 349 12.74 16.08 -6.91
N ASP A 350 13.18 16.23 -5.66
CA ASP A 350 13.55 15.12 -4.77
C ASP A 350 12.39 14.53 -3.96
N ASN A 351 11.14 14.94 -4.23
CA ASN A 351 9.97 14.35 -3.59
C ASN A 351 9.82 12.87 -3.99
N ARG A 352 9.77 11.98 -2.98
CA ARG A 352 9.51 10.54 -3.16
C ARG A 352 8.63 10.05 -2.02
N PHE A 353 7.46 9.48 -2.35
CA PHE A 353 6.51 8.96 -1.36
C PHE A 353 6.00 7.59 -1.77
N THR A 354 5.64 6.79 -0.77
CA THR A 354 5.01 5.50 -1.03
C THR A 354 3.52 5.66 -1.34
N PRO A 355 2.90 4.72 -2.06
CA PRO A 355 1.45 4.68 -2.23
C PRO A 355 0.69 4.68 -0.89
N MET A 356 1.22 4.02 0.15
CA MET A 356 0.68 4.06 1.51
C MET A 356 0.68 5.48 2.07
N GLN A 357 1.79 6.22 1.93
CA GLN A 357 1.85 7.62 2.36
C GLN A 357 0.89 8.52 1.57
N LEU A 358 0.76 8.31 0.25
CA LEU A 358 -0.19 9.05 -0.58
C LEU A 358 -1.65 8.77 -0.16
N CYS A 359 -1.96 7.54 0.24
CA CYS A 359 -3.28 7.20 0.76
C CYS A 359 -3.54 7.85 2.14
N SER A 360 -2.59 7.73 3.07
CA SER A 360 -2.66 8.37 4.40
C SER A 360 -2.78 9.90 4.30
N TYR A 361 -2.03 10.53 3.39
CA TYR A 361 -2.13 11.95 3.04
C TYR A 361 -3.52 12.31 2.51
N THR A 362 -4.07 11.51 1.61
CA THR A 362 -5.38 11.72 1.02
C THR A 362 -6.48 11.60 2.08
N ALA A 363 -6.36 10.62 2.99
CA ALA A 363 -7.24 10.45 4.14
C ALA A 363 -7.14 11.66 5.12
N ALA A 364 -5.91 12.18 5.34
CA ALA A 364 -5.72 13.37 6.16
C ALA A 364 -6.38 14.62 5.56
N LEU A 365 -6.31 14.80 4.23
CA LEU A 365 -7.04 15.86 3.53
C LEU A 365 -8.57 15.67 3.71
N ALA A 366 -9.08 14.46 3.51
CA ALA A 366 -10.49 14.13 3.72
C ALA A 366 -10.95 14.39 5.16
N ASN A 367 -10.07 14.27 6.14
CA ASN A 367 -10.29 14.57 7.57
C ASN A 367 -9.90 16.00 7.97
N ARG A 368 -9.80 16.94 7.02
CA ARG A 368 -9.48 18.35 7.29
C ARG A 368 -8.18 18.52 8.10
N GLY A 369 -7.16 17.71 7.78
CA GLY A 369 -5.83 17.81 8.35
C GLY A 369 -5.53 16.85 9.51
N THR A 370 -6.47 16.00 9.94
CA THR A 370 -6.21 14.97 10.95
C THR A 370 -5.73 13.69 10.28
N ARG A 371 -4.50 13.26 10.64
CA ARG A 371 -3.88 12.02 10.15
C ARG A 371 -3.92 10.94 11.22
N TYR A 372 -4.46 9.78 10.87
CA TYR A 372 -4.48 8.60 11.73
C TYR A 372 -3.34 7.66 11.39
N LYS A 373 -2.91 6.87 12.41
CA LYS A 373 -2.01 5.74 12.23
C LYS A 373 -2.67 4.74 11.28
N ALA A 374 -1.93 4.32 10.25
CA ALA A 374 -2.36 3.21 9.41
C ALA A 374 -2.24 1.89 10.18
N THR A 375 -3.20 0.98 10.01
CA THR A 375 -3.17 -0.32 10.66
C THR A 375 -3.89 -1.38 9.82
N PHE A 376 -3.31 -2.57 9.75
CA PHE A 376 -3.98 -3.77 9.25
C PHE A 376 -4.84 -4.43 10.33
N LEU A 377 -4.55 -4.21 11.60
CA LEU A 377 -5.26 -4.84 12.68
C LEU A 377 -6.71 -4.35 12.76
N ASN A 378 -7.65 -5.28 12.81
CA ASN A 378 -9.01 -5.03 13.26
C ASN A 378 -9.16 -5.44 14.71
N ARG A 379 -8.95 -6.74 15.02
CA ARG A 379 -8.99 -7.27 16.40
C ARG A 379 -8.23 -8.58 16.52
N VAL A 380 -7.91 -8.93 17.77
CA VAL A 380 -7.40 -10.26 18.16
C VAL A 380 -8.44 -10.93 19.05
N VAL A 381 -8.80 -12.16 18.73
CA VAL A 381 -9.75 -12.95 19.50
C VAL A 381 -9.13 -14.28 19.90
N SER A 382 -9.64 -14.90 20.97
CA SER A 382 -9.18 -16.23 21.38
C SER A 382 -9.36 -17.27 20.27
N SER A 383 -8.61 -18.37 20.34
CA SER A 383 -8.68 -19.47 19.36
C SER A 383 -10.08 -20.03 19.14
N ASP A 384 -10.94 -19.97 20.15
CA ASP A 384 -12.33 -20.43 20.12
C ASP A 384 -13.34 -19.32 19.78
N TYR A 385 -12.86 -18.10 19.38
CA TYR A 385 -13.65 -16.89 19.05
C TYR A 385 -14.55 -16.37 20.18
N ARG A 386 -14.37 -16.81 21.43
CA ARG A 386 -15.26 -16.42 22.54
C ARG A 386 -14.83 -15.16 23.27
N GLN A 387 -13.55 -14.81 23.21
CA GLN A 387 -13.00 -13.67 23.93
C GLN A 387 -12.33 -12.70 22.98
N LEU A 388 -12.68 -11.41 23.10
CA LEU A 388 -11.93 -10.31 22.49
C LEU A 388 -10.71 -10.03 23.36
N LEU A 389 -9.51 -10.20 22.78
CA LEU A 389 -8.22 -9.99 23.47
C LEU A 389 -7.67 -8.60 23.22
N LEU A 390 -7.81 -8.11 21.98
CA LEU A 390 -7.37 -6.78 21.58
C LEU A 390 -8.29 -6.25 20.48
N SER A 391 -8.59 -4.97 20.51
CA SER A 391 -9.25 -4.23 19.43
C SER A 391 -8.35 -3.12 18.94
N SER A 392 -8.35 -2.91 17.64
CA SER A 392 -7.64 -1.75 17.06
C SER A 392 -8.27 -0.46 17.56
N GLU A 393 -7.45 0.44 18.03
CA GLU A 393 -7.88 1.78 18.46
C GLU A 393 -7.35 2.84 17.51
N ARG A 394 -8.22 3.80 17.20
CA ARG A 394 -7.84 4.95 16.38
C ARG A 394 -6.79 5.80 17.09
N GLN A 395 -5.62 5.98 16.46
CA GLN A 395 -4.52 6.80 16.97
C GLN A 395 -4.27 7.98 16.04
N VAL A 396 -4.26 9.20 16.57
CA VAL A 396 -3.88 10.41 15.83
C VAL A 396 -2.36 10.51 15.81
N LEU A 397 -1.78 10.61 14.61
CA LEU A 397 -0.33 10.84 14.44
C LEU A 397 0.02 12.31 14.33
N SER A 398 -0.83 13.09 13.64
CA SER A 398 -0.64 14.52 13.45
C SER A 398 -1.97 15.22 13.18
N THR A 399 -2.00 16.51 13.48
CA THR A 399 -3.13 17.39 13.13
C THR A 399 -2.59 18.69 12.56
N LEU A 400 -2.94 18.99 11.34
CA LEU A 400 -2.70 20.28 10.69
C LEU A 400 -3.98 21.11 10.79
N LYS A 401 -3.91 22.30 11.36
CA LYS A 401 -5.02 23.23 11.31
C LYS A 401 -5.14 23.77 9.88
N ILE A 402 -6.19 23.36 9.19
CA ILE A 402 -6.54 23.85 7.85
C ILE A 402 -7.64 24.89 8.00
N THR A 403 -7.44 26.09 7.43
CA THR A 403 -8.49 27.13 7.41
C THR A 403 -9.67 26.70 6.54
N ASP A 404 -10.86 27.22 6.82
CA ASP A 404 -12.05 26.92 6.01
C ASP A 404 -11.85 27.35 4.54
N ASP A 405 -11.15 28.45 4.32
CA ASP A 405 -10.80 28.94 2.98
C ASP A 405 -9.91 27.92 2.22
N ALA A 406 -8.87 27.40 2.88
CA ALA A 406 -8.02 26.37 2.29
C ALA A 406 -8.78 25.06 2.05
N TYR A 407 -9.63 24.65 3.00
CA TYR A 407 -10.46 23.46 2.86
C TYR A 407 -11.38 23.56 1.65
N LEU A 408 -12.12 24.65 1.53
CA LEU A 408 -13.03 24.87 0.40
C LEU A 408 -12.28 24.88 -0.94
N ALA A 409 -11.10 25.53 -1.00
CA ALA A 409 -10.32 25.61 -2.22
C ALA A 409 -9.85 24.24 -2.71
N TYR A 410 -9.21 23.40 -1.85
CA TYR A 410 -8.74 22.11 -2.33
C TYR A 410 -9.86 21.08 -2.48
N SER A 411 -10.87 21.06 -1.58
CA SER A 411 -11.93 20.07 -1.66
C SER A 411 -12.83 20.28 -2.88
N SER A 412 -13.21 21.52 -3.16
CA SER A 412 -13.94 21.83 -4.41
C SER A 412 -13.08 21.54 -5.65
N GLY A 413 -11.81 21.94 -5.62
CA GLY A 413 -10.88 21.64 -6.71
C GLY A 413 -10.76 20.15 -6.99
N MET A 414 -10.63 19.30 -5.96
CA MET A 414 -10.61 17.84 -6.11
C MET A 414 -11.92 17.27 -6.65
N GLN A 415 -13.08 17.84 -6.26
CA GLN A 415 -14.38 17.45 -6.84
C GLN A 415 -14.46 17.83 -8.32
N LEU A 416 -14.00 19.00 -8.69
CA LEU A 416 -13.98 19.46 -10.09
C LEU A 416 -13.11 18.56 -10.99
N VAL A 417 -12.14 17.84 -10.46
CA VAL A 417 -11.31 16.86 -11.23
C VAL A 417 -12.19 15.76 -11.85
N THR A 418 -13.28 15.38 -11.20
CA THR A 418 -14.23 14.36 -11.69
C THR A 418 -15.43 14.98 -12.44
N GLN A 419 -15.49 16.29 -12.59
CA GLN A 419 -16.62 17.02 -13.16
C GLN A 419 -16.22 17.78 -14.43
N LYS A 420 -17.24 18.28 -15.11
CA LYS A 420 -17.11 19.20 -16.24
C LYS A 420 -17.86 20.47 -15.92
N THR A 421 -17.19 21.61 -16.02
CA THR A 421 -17.77 22.95 -15.94
C THR A 421 -18.05 23.52 -17.34
N ALA A 422 -18.54 24.73 -17.42
CA ALA A 422 -18.70 25.42 -18.72
C ALA A 422 -17.37 25.64 -19.42
N GLU A 423 -16.30 25.89 -18.66
CA GLU A 423 -14.98 26.27 -19.18
C GLU A 423 -14.01 25.09 -19.26
N TRP A 424 -14.04 24.19 -18.24
CA TRP A 424 -13.04 23.15 -18.06
C TRP A 424 -13.64 21.75 -17.88
N THR A 425 -12.88 20.79 -18.37
CA THR A 425 -13.17 19.36 -18.10
C THR A 425 -12.11 18.83 -17.15
N GLY A 426 -12.55 18.24 -16.04
CA GLY A 426 -11.67 17.64 -15.04
C GLY A 426 -10.90 16.44 -15.61
N THR A 427 -9.69 16.22 -15.11
CA THR A 427 -8.77 15.21 -15.65
C THR A 427 -9.23 13.76 -15.44
N ALA A 428 -10.16 13.51 -14.52
CA ALA A 428 -10.79 12.19 -14.31
C ALA A 428 -12.28 12.16 -14.70
N TYR A 429 -12.79 13.19 -15.37
CA TYR A 429 -14.21 13.29 -15.76
C TYR A 429 -14.72 12.06 -16.51
N ASN A 430 -13.97 11.56 -17.48
CA ASN A 430 -14.43 10.45 -18.31
C ASN A 430 -14.70 9.16 -17.51
N THR A 431 -13.95 8.92 -16.45
CA THR A 431 -14.13 7.76 -15.56
C THR A 431 -15.34 7.93 -14.65
N PHE A 432 -15.58 9.14 -14.14
CA PHE A 432 -16.57 9.38 -13.08
C PHE A 432 -17.82 10.13 -13.57
N LYS A 433 -17.94 10.47 -14.85
CA LYS A 433 -19.18 11.05 -15.41
C LYS A 433 -20.37 10.12 -15.11
N ASN A 434 -21.42 10.69 -14.56
CA ASN A 434 -22.64 9.97 -14.15
C ASN A 434 -22.41 8.92 -13.03
N TYR A 435 -21.27 9.00 -12.31
CA TYR A 435 -21.06 8.15 -11.15
C TYR A 435 -21.98 8.58 -10.01
N PRO A 436 -22.75 7.67 -9.34
CA PRO A 436 -23.77 8.05 -8.38
C PRO A 436 -23.22 8.59 -7.06
N ILE A 437 -21.96 8.29 -6.75
CA ILE A 437 -21.28 8.76 -5.53
C ILE A 437 -20.36 9.93 -5.90
N SER A 438 -20.38 10.98 -5.11
CA SER A 438 -19.46 12.11 -5.29
C SER A 438 -18.02 11.71 -4.98
N VAL A 439 -17.10 11.99 -5.92
CA VAL A 439 -15.68 11.63 -5.77
C VAL A 439 -14.83 12.88 -5.86
N ALA A 440 -14.00 13.11 -4.85
CA ALA A 440 -12.95 14.12 -4.87
C ALA A 440 -11.62 13.42 -5.24
N ALA A 441 -10.97 13.86 -6.33
CA ALA A 441 -9.83 13.15 -6.89
C ALA A 441 -8.69 14.09 -7.33
N LYS A 442 -7.53 13.50 -7.60
CA LYS A 442 -6.42 14.15 -8.29
C LYS A 442 -5.63 13.15 -9.10
N THR A 443 -5.40 13.45 -10.38
CA THR A 443 -4.47 12.73 -11.25
C THR A 443 -3.07 13.28 -11.11
N GLY A 444 -2.07 12.42 -11.16
CA GLY A 444 -0.65 12.76 -11.20
C GLY A 444 0.01 12.17 -12.44
N THR A 445 1.02 12.85 -12.92
CA THR A 445 1.96 12.39 -13.93
C THR A 445 3.32 12.89 -13.50
N ALA A 446 4.30 12.01 -13.43
CA ALA A 446 5.63 12.36 -12.94
C ALA A 446 6.71 11.71 -13.80
N GLN A 447 7.61 12.54 -14.31
CA GLN A 447 8.83 12.08 -14.99
C GLN A 447 9.81 11.56 -13.94
N ASP A 448 10.39 10.40 -14.19
CA ASP A 448 11.41 9.80 -13.32
C ASP A 448 12.65 9.40 -14.10
N ILE A 449 12.49 8.75 -15.23
CA ILE A 449 13.57 8.27 -16.08
C ILE A 449 13.45 8.90 -17.47
N SER A 450 14.53 9.57 -17.92
CA SER A 450 14.56 10.15 -19.25
C SER A 450 14.45 9.06 -20.33
N GLY A 451 13.52 9.24 -21.25
CA GLY A 451 13.28 8.31 -22.36
C GLY A 451 12.36 7.13 -22.06
N ALA A 452 11.86 7.00 -20.83
CA ALA A 452 10.78 6.09 -20.47
C ALA A 452 9.43 6.81 -20.42
N SER A 453 8.32 6.06 -20.40
CA SER A 453 7.01 6.63 -20.12
C SER A 453 6.97 7.25 -18.71
N ASP A 454 6.13 8.24 -18.52
CA ASP A 454 5.92 8.89 -17.22
C ASP A 454 5.27 7.90 -16.22
N ASN A 455 5.50 8.12 -14.94
CA ASN A 455 4.76 7.42 -13.90
C ASN A 455 3.38 8.03 -13.71
N GLY A 456 2.35 7.19 -13.60
CA GLY A 456 1.00 7.59 -13.29
C GLY A 456 0.69 7.54 -11.81
N ALA A 457 0.00 8.55 -11.28
CA ALA A 457 -0.54 8.53 -9.93
C ALA A 457 -2.00 8.97 -9.92
N PHE A 458 -2.80 8.38 -9.06
CA PHE A 458 -4.19 8.76 -8.85
C PHE A 458 -4.52 8.67 -7.37
N VAL A 459 -5.14 9.71 -6.83
CA VAL A 459 -5.67 9.70 -5.47
C VAL A 459 -7.10 10.18 -5.45
N CYS A 460 -7.92 9.61 -4.59
CA CYS A 460 -9.29 10.08 -4.37
C CYS A 460 -9.79 9.74 -2.97
N TYR A 461 -10.86 10.41 -2.57
CA TYR A 461 -11.71 10.01 -1.46
C TYR A 461 -13.18 10.12 -1.85
N ALA A 462 -14.00 9.29 -1.23
CA ALA A 462 -15.44 9.25 -1.48
C ALA A 462 -16.23 8.90 -0.21
N PRO A 463 -17.51 9.34 -0.09
CA PRO A 463 -18.10 10.44 -0.83
C PRO A 463 -17.37 11.77 -0.58
N ALA A 464 -17.40 12.70 -1.52
CA ALA A 464 -16.64 13.95 -1.40
C ALA A 464 -17.13 14.86 -0.26
N ASP A 465 -18.41 14.81 0.07
CA ASP A 465 -19.07 15.59 1.12
C ASP A 465 -19.02 14.92 2.50
N ASN A 466 -18.97 13.59 2.56
CA ASN A 466 -18.84 12.81 3.78
C ASN A 466 -17.84 11.66 3.60
N PRO A 467 -16.53 11.92 3.57
CA PRO A 467 -15.51 10.93 3.23
C PRO A 467 -15.54 9.71 4.14
N GLN A 468 -15.52 8.52 3.53
CA GLN A 468 -15.48 7.23 4.18
C GLN A 468 -14.21 6.45 3.77
N ILE A 469 -13.88 6.43 2.48
CA ILE A 469 -12.72 5.72 1.94
C ILE A 469 -11.80 6.69 1.19
N ALA A 470 -10.50 6.55 1.40
CA ALA A 470 -9.45 7.19 0.61
C ALA A 470 -8.67 6.13 -0.16
N ILE A 471 -8.30 6.44 -1.41
CA ILE A 471 -7.59 5.52 -2.31
C ILE A 471 -6.40 6.26 -2.91
N ALA A 472 -5.25 5.57 -2.97
CA ALA A 472 -4.08 5.99 -3.74
C ALA A 472 -3.63 4.86 -4.66
N ILE A 473 -3.36 5.20 -5.91
CA ILE A 473 -2.91 4.28 -6.95
C ILE A 473 -1.66 4.85 -7.58
N TYR A 474 -0.68 4.00 -7.79
CA TYR A 474 0.54 4.33 -8.49
C TYR A 474 0.86 3.30 -9.56
N GLY A 475 1.30 3.74 -10.74
CA GLY A 475 1.73 2.90 -11.84
C GLY A 475 3.09 3.34 -12.36
N GLU A 476 4.07 2.45 -12.27
CA GLU A 476 5.42 2.66 -12.79
C GLU A 476 5.37 2.70 -14.32
N LYS A 477 5.83 3.80 -14.89
CA LYS A 477 5.82 4.03 -16.35
C LYS A 477 4.43 3.83 -17.00
N ALA A 478 3.37 4.07 -16.20
CA ALA A 478 1.98 3.85 -16.64
C ALA A 478 1.38 5.09 -17.36
N GLY A 479 2.20 6.09 -17.67
CA GLY A 479 1.77 7.28 -18.35
C GLY A 479 0.93 8.21 -17.46
N HIS A 480 -0.24 8.60 -17.95
CA HIS A 480 -1.09 9.53 -17.23
C HIS A 480 -1.90 8.85 -16.11
N GLY A 481 -1.94 9.47 -14.92
CA GLY A 481 -2.71 8.96 -13.78
C GLY A 481 -4.22 8.78 -14.04
N SER A 482 -4.77 9.44 -15.06
CA SER A 482 -6.16 9.22 -15.47
C SER A 482 -6.43 7.79 -15.98
N GLN A 483 -5.40 7.07 -16.45
CA GLN A 483 -5.50 5.67 -16.89
C GLN A 483 -5.73 4.73 -15.70
N LEU A 484 -5.28 5.12 -14.51
CA LEU A 484 -5.42 4.36 -13.27
C LEU A 484 -6.79 4.58 -12.58
N ALA A 485 -7.52 5.63 -12.96
CA ALA A 485 -8.76 6.03 -12.31
C ALA A 485 -9.87 4.95 -12.36
N SER A 486 -9.84 4.06 -13.37
CA SER A 486 -10.77 2.95 -13.48
C SER A 486 -10.63 1.94 -12.33
N ILE A 487 -9.42 1.73 -11.82
CA ILE A 487 -9.16 0.85 -10.67
C ILE A 487 -9.85 1.39 -9.41
N ALA A 488 -9.74 2.73 -9.18
CA ALA A 488 -10.44 3.34 -8.06
C ALA A 488 -11.96 3.19 -8.18
N ARG A 489 -12.51 3.30 -9.40
CA ARG A 489 -13.93 3.11 -9.65
C ARG A 489 -14.37 1.68 -9.34
N ASP A 490 -13.62 0.67 -9.76
CA ASP A 490 -13.94 -0.75 -9.48
C ASP A 490 -13.99 -1.01 -7.96
N ILE A 491 -13.06 -0.43 -7.19
CA ILE A 491 -13.04 -0.52 -5.73
C ILE A 491 -14.26 0.19 -5.12
N LEU A 492 -14.57 1.40 -5.59
CA LEU A 492 -15.71 2.19 -5.10
C LEU A 492 -17.04 1.54 -5.44
N ASP A 493 -17.15 0.88 -6.63
CA ASP A 493 -18.36 0.12 -7.03
C ASP A 493 -18.67 -0.98 -6.03
N ILE A 494 -17.65 -1.71 -5.55
CA ILE A 494 -17.81 -2.75 -4.52
C ILE A 494 -18.09 -2.13 -3.15
N TYR A 495 -17.30 -1.13 -2.75
CA TYR A 495 -17.41 -0.53 -1.42
C TYR A 495 -18.78 0.12 -1.17
N PHE A 496 -19.37 0.75 -2.18
CA PHE A 496 -20.69 1.38 -2.12
C PHE A 496 -21.82 0.54 -2.72
N GLU A 497 -21.57 -0.72 -3.09
CA GLU A 497 -22.53 -1.64 -3.70
C GLU A 497 -23.23 -1.04 -4.93
N VAL A 498 -22.50 -0.27 -5.75
CA VAL A 498 -23.03 0.40 -6.92
C VAL A 498 -23.39 -0.63 -8.01
N GLY A 499 -24.63 -0.64 -8.45
CA GLY A 499 -25.11 -1.53 -9.51
C GLY A 499 -25.55 -2.92 -9.05
N GLN A 500 -25.48 -3.24 -7.76
CA GLN A 500 -26.03 -4.47 -7.19
C GLN A 500 -27.56 -4.33 -6.99
N ILE A 501 -28.31 -4.44 -8.06
CA ILE A 501 -29.77 -4.66 -7.99
C ILE A 501 -29.97 -6.13 -8.36
N GLY A 502 -30.03 -7.02 -7.36
CA GLY A 502 -30.41 -8.41 -7.50
C GLY A 502 -29.41 -9.39 -6.86
N ASP A 503 -29.89 -10.14 -5.88
CA ASP A 503 -29.34 -11.32 -5.23
C ASP A 503 -27.83 -11.52 -5.33
N VAL A 504 -27.10 -10.86 -4.44
CA VAL A 504 -25.72 -11.26 -4.15
C VAL A 504 -25.79 -12.46 -3.21
N PRO A 505 -25.19 -13.61 -3.57
CA PRO A 505 -24.99 -14.67 -2.60
C PRO A 505 -24.13 -14.09 -1.46
N THR A 506 -24.72 -13.97 -0.29
CA THR A 506 -23.96 -13.73 0.93
C THR A 506 -23.05 -14.94 1.12
N PHE A 507 -21.79 -14.81 0.72
CA PHE A 507 -20.76 -15.76 1.17
C PHE A 507 -20.59 -15.51 2.66
N GLU A 508 -21.29 -16.28 3.47
CA GLU A 508 -20.97 -16.41 4.87
C GLU A 508 -19.50 -16.87 4.95
N ASN A 509 -18.65 -16.03 5.49
CA ASN A 509 -17.30 -16.40 5.88
C ASN A 509 -17.38 -17.40 7.04
N LYS A 510 -17.68 -18.65 6.74
CA LYS A 510 -17.51 -19.78 7.64
C LYS A 510 -16.18 -20.41 7.35
N VAL A 511 -15.20 -20.06 8.15
CA VAL A 511 -14.01 -20.89 8.33
C VAL A 511 -14.46 -22.09 9.16
N SER A 512 -14.48 -23.26 8.56
CA SER A 512 -14.65 -24.54 9.24
C SER A 512 -13.31 -25.03 9.74
#